data_1eea1937a3533e0cf344d36c81c5b9e2
#
_entry.id   1eea1937a3533e0cf344d36c81c5b9e2
#
_cell.length_a   1.000
_cell.length_b   1.000
_cell.length_c   1.000
_cell.angle_alpha   90.00
_cell.angle_beta   90.00
_cell.angle_gamma   90.00
#
_symmetry.space_group_name_H-M   'P 1'
#
loop_
_entity.id
_entity.type
_entity.pdbx_description
1 polymer ?
#
loop_
_entity_poly.entity_id
_entity_poly.type
_entity_poly.pdbx_seq_one_letter_code
_entity_poly.pdbx_strand_id
1 'polypeptide(L)'
;MNFLFDLYGTLADIHTDEKKNELWEGLAAALNENDAQALRSEYLAFCDELSKKRAHRFVEFDLLHVFEKMLGFRGISKDKAPELARKFRVLSRERLRLFPCVKEMLAELKQSGAGVYLVSNAQSCFTRDELDELEISGMFNGIVISSEVGVEKPHSEIFDIVLAKFSLCKDDCVYVGNDLHDDVLGANAYGMRTVYIETEQSGSYPELDVIPTYAVKDHGDMKKLLLSLN
;
A
#
# COMPACT_ATOMS: atom_id res chain seq x y z
N MET A 1 17.21 15.38 5.38
CA MET A 1 16.87 13.92 5.49
C MET A 1 15.66 13.60 4.62
N ASN A 2 15.55 12.36 4.09
CA ASN A 2 14.38 11.88 3.35
C ASN A 2 13.74 10.73 4.11
N PHE A 3 12.43 10.77 4.30
CA PHE A 3 11.67 9.71 4.95
C PHE A 3 10.77 9.01 3.93
N LEU A 4 10.94 7.70 3.80
CA LEU A 4 10.15 6.84 2.94
C LEU A 4 9.19 6.05 3.82
N PHE A 5 7.90 6.24 3.65
CA PHE A 5 6.87 5.63 4.50
C PHE A 5 6.14 4.52 3.76
N ASP A 6 5.87 3.42 4.44
CA ASP A 6 4.74 2.58 4.10
C ASP A 6 3.42 3.26 4.46
N LEU A 7 2.29 2.77 3.94
CA LEU A 7 0.97 3.37 4.16
C LEU A 7 0.14 2.58 5.19
N TYR A 8 -0.30 1.40 4.79
CA TYR A 8 -1.29 0.63 5.56
C TYR A 8 -0.64 -0.10 6.73
N GLY A 9 -1.15 0.15 7.93
CA GLY A 9 -0.53 -0.31 9.16
C GLY A 9 0.55 0.64 9.69
N THR A 10 1.09 1.54 8.86
CA THR A 10 2.12 2.51 9.24
C THR A 10 1.56 3.92 9.44
N LEU A 11 0.92 4.48 8.44
CA LEU A 11 0.30 5.81 8.48
C LEU A 11 -1.23 5.73 8.57
N ALA A 12 -1.82 4.73 7.93
CA ALA A 12 -3.26 4.53 7.84
C ALA A 12 -3.69 3.20 8.46
N ASP A 13 -4.69 3.28 9.34
CA ASP A 13 -5.40 2.14 9.90
C ASP A 13 -6.55 1.78 8.96
N ILE A 14 -6.41 0.64 8.28
CA ILE A 14 -7.40 0.12 7.34
C ILE A 14 -7.89 -1.25 7.78
N HIS A 15 -9.18 -1.51 7.55
CA HIS A 15 -9.74 -2.85 7.65
C HIS A 15 -10.65 -3.13 6.45
N THR A 16 -10.43 -4.28 5.81
CA THR A 16 -11.21 -4.73 4.64
C THR A 16 -11.62 -6.18 4.81
N ASP A 17 -12.84 -6.49 4.38
CA ASP A 17 -13.33 -7.87 4.28
C ASP A 17 -13.85 -8.14 2.85
N GLU A 18 -13.04 -8.85 2.07
CA GLU A 18 -13.41 -9.25 0.72
C GLU A 18 -14.26 -10.55 0.68
N LYS A 19 -14.56 -11.13 1.85
CA LYS A 19 -15.33 -12.36 1.95
C LYS A 19 -16.83 -12.11 2.18
N LYS A 20 -17.19 -10.90 2.64
CA LYS A 20 -18.57 -10.58 3.00
C LYS A 20 -19.50 -10.63 1.79
N ASN A 21 -20.71 -11.16 2.01
CA ASN A 21 -21.69 -11.37 0.94
C ASN A 21 -22.17 -10.05 0.34
N GLU A 22 -22.34 -9.02 1.15
CA GLU A 22 -22.85 -7.69 0.75
C GLU A 22 -21.95 -7.04 -0.32
N LEU A 23 -20.63 -7.30 -0.26
CA LEU A 23 -19.69 -6.86 -1.30
C LEU A 23 -20.08 -7.48 -2.66
N TRP A 24 -20.21 -8.81 -2.69
CA TRP A 24 -20.44 -9.53 -3.95
C TRP A 24 -21.85 -9.33 -4.49
N GLU A 25 -22.85 -9.23 -3.64
CA GLU A 25 -24.22 -8.85 -4.00
C GLU A 25 -24.27 -7.43 -4.60
N GLY A 26 -23.56 -6.48 -3.98
CA GLY A 26 -23.47 -5.11 -4.48
C GLY A 26 -22.76 -4.98 -5.82
N LEU A 27 -21.72 -5.81 -6.07
CA LEU A 27 -21.05 -5.87 -7.37
C LEU A 27 -21.90 -6.58 -8.42
N ALA A 28 -22.55 -7.68 -8.06
CA ALA A 28 -23.46 -8.40 -8.95
C ALA A 28 -24.60 -7.49 -9.43
N ALA A 29 -25.22 -6.75 -8.52
CA ALA A 29 -26.23 -5.76 -8.88
C ALA A 29 -25.71 -4.67 -9.83
N ALA A 30 -24.45 -4.21 -9.65
CA ALA A 30 -23.83 -3.22 -10.53
C ALA A 30 -23.55 -3.76 -11.95
N LEU A 31 -23.35 -5.07 -12.08
CA LEU A 31 -23.06 -5.75 -13.34
C LEU A 31 -24.32 -6.41 -13.97
N ASN A 32 -25.51 -6.22 -13.36
CA ASN A 32 -26.77 -6.89 -13.72
C ASN A 32 -26.65 -8.42 -13.69
N GLU A 33 -25.91 -8.94 -12.72
CA GLU A 33 -25.75 -10.38 -12.48
C GLU A 33 -26.65 -10.83 -11.32
N ASN A 34 -27.09 -12.10 -11.37
CA ASN A 34 -27.96 -12.66 -10.35
C ASN A 34 -27.23 -13.59 -9.38
N ASP A 35 -26.00 -13.99 -9.69
CA ASP A 35 -25.20 -14.93 -8.88
C ASP A 35 -23.92 -14.26 -8.36
N ALA A 36 -24.01 -13.76 -7.14
CA ALA A 36 -22.90 -13.11 -6.45
C ALA A 36 -21.72 -14.07 -6.15
N GLN A 37 -22.02 -15.37 -5.93
CA GLN A 37 -20.99 -16.36 -5.65
C GLN A 37 -20.23 -16.77 -6.91
N ALA A 38 -20.93 -16.88 -8.04
CA ALA A 38 -20.29 -17.09 -9.34
C ALA A 38 -19.38 -15.90 -9.68
N LEU A 39 -19.82 -14.66 -9.44
CA LEU A 39 -19.04 -13.45 -9.66
C LEU A 39 -17.77 -13.43 -8.79
N ARG A 40 -17.88 -13.80 -7.51
CA ARG A 40 -16.71 -13.95 -6.64
C ARG A 40 -15.74 -14.98 -7.15
N SER A 41 -16.23 -16.13 -7.59
CA SER A 41 -15.40 -17.21 -8.12
C SER A 41 -14.67 -16.78 -9.39
N GLU A 42 -15.33 -16.01 -10.26
CA GLU A 42 -14.74 -15.42 -11.47
C GLU A 42 -13.61 -14.45 -11.13
N TYR A 43 -13.85 -13.52 -10.18
CA TYR A 43 -12.83 -12.60 -9.71
C TYR A 43 -11.59 -13.32 -9.20
N LEU A 44 -11.78 -14.33 -8.32
CA LEU A 44 -10.67 -15.12 -7.78
C LEU A 44 -9.90 -15.89 -8.87
N ALA A 45 -10.62 -16.41 -9.88
CA ALA A 45 -10.01 -17.10 -11.01
C ALA A 45 -9.14 -16.14 -11.86
N PHE A 46 -9.59 -14.90 -12.07
CA PHE A 46 -8.79 -13.90 -12.78
C PHE A 46 -7.58 -13.43 -11.97
N CYS A 47 -7.71 -13.28 -10.66
CA CYS A 47 -6.57 -13.01 -9.78
C CYS A 47 -5.53 -14.14 -9.85
N ASP A 48 -5.96 -15.39 -9.77
CA ASP A 48 -5.09 -16.57 -9.87
C ASP A 48 -4.39 -16.64 -11.24
N GLU A 49 -5.10 -16.36 -12.34
CA GLU A 49 -4.51 -16.34 -13.68
C GLU A 49 -3.39 -15.29 -13.80
N LEU A 50 -3.61 -14.07 -13.27
CA LEU A 50 -2.59 -13.02 -13.28
C LEU A 50 -1.42 -13.38 -12.37
N SER A 51 -1.70 -13.93 -11.18
CA SER A 51 -0.67 -14.37 -10.25
C SER A 51 0.26 -15.44 -10.85
N LYS A 52 -0.28 -16.40 -11.61
CA LYS A 52 0.49 -17.45 -12.28
C LYS A 52 1.42 -16.95 -13.38
N LYS A 53 1.17 -15.76 -13.90
CA LYS A 53 2.02 -15.13 -14.93
C LYS A 53 3.23 -14.39 -14.36
N ARG A 54 3.34 -14.28 -13.04
CA ARG A 54 4.45 -13.61 -12.37
C ARG A 54 5.76 -14.36 -12.63
N ALA A 55 6.81 -13.61 -12.97
CA ALA A 55 8.16 -14.18 -13.17
C ALA A 55 8.77 -14.69 -11.86
N HIS A 56 8.44 -14.04 -10.74
CA HIS A 56 8.79 -14.43 -9.37
C HIS A 56 7.77 -13.86 -8.38
N ARG A 57 7.83 -14.29 -7.10
CA ARG A 57 6.83 -13.97 -6.07
C ARG A 57 6.64 -12.47 -5.78
N PHE A 58 7.64 -11.64 -6.06
CA PHE A 58 7.60 -10.19 -5.80
C PHE A 58 7.18 -9.35 -7.01
N VAL A 59 6.80 -9.98 -8.12
CA VAL A 59 6.19 -9.26 -9.24
C VAL A 59 4.75 -8.95 -8.86
N GLU A 60 4.43 -7.66 -8.77
CA GLU A 60 3.08 -7.19 -8.51
C GLU A 60 2.27 -7.10 -9.81
N PHE A 61 1.00 -7.44 -9.77
CA PHE A 61 0.07 -7.19 -10.87
C PHE A 61 -0.91 -6.07 -10.50
N ASP A 62 -1.33 -5.30 -11.48
CA ASP A 62 -2.36 -4.30 -11.29
C ASP A 62 -3.74 -4.97 -11.27
N LEU A 63 -4.42 -4.88 -10.12
CA LEU A 63 -5.75 -5.45 -9.91
C LEU A 63 -6.79 -4.82 -10.84
N LEU A 64 -6.54 -3.63 -11.37
CA LEU A 64 -7.42 -3.00 -12.36
C LEU A 64 -7.65 -3.92 -13.57
N HIS A 65 -6.64 -4.71 -13.97
CA HIS A 65 -6.78 -5.69 -15.05
C HIS A 65 -7.79 -6.80 -14.76
N VAL A 66 -7.99 -7.16 -13.49
CA VAL A 66 -9.06 -8.11 -13.10
C VAL A 66 -10.42 -7.50 -13.38
N PHE A 67 -10.65 -6.26 -12.98
CA PHE A 67 -11.89 -5.54 -13.23
C PHE A 67 -12.14 -5.31 -14.72
N GLU A 68 -11.10 -5.01 -15.51
CA GLU A 68 -11.17 -4.94 -16.96
C GLU A 68 -11.62 -6.27 -17.59
N LYS A 69 -11.09 -7.40 -17.12
CA LYS A 69 -11.49 -8.73 -17.59
C LYS A 69 -12.94 -9.04 -17.24
N MET A 70 -13.36 -8.76 -16.01
CA MET A 70 -14.74 -8.94 -15.56
C MET A 70 -15.73 -8.16 -16.43
N LEU A 71 -15.42 -6.92 -16.78
CA LEU A 71 -16.22 -6.09 -17.67
C LEU A 71 -16.20 -6.62 -19.11
N GLY A 72 -15.02 -6.95 -19.62
CA GLY A 72 -14.84 -7.46 -20.98
C GLY A 72 -15.60 -8.76 -21.24
N PHE A 73 -15.67 -9.66 -20.24
CA PHE A 73 -16.45 -10.89 -20.31
C PHE A 73 -17.96 -10.64 -20.50
N ARG A 74 -18.44 -9.47 -20.08
CA ARG A 74 -19.83 -9.01 -20.20
C ARG A 74 -20.09 -8.08 -21.38
N GLY A 75 -19.08 -7.85 -22.22
CA GLY A 75 -19.16 -6.87 -23.31
C GLY A 75 -19.30 -5.42 -22.84
N ILE A 76 -18.94 -5.14 -21.58
CA ILE A 76 -18.96 -3.78 -21.01
C ILE A 76 -17.60 -3.12 -21.28
N SER A 77 -17.61 -1.82 -21.57
CA SER A 77 -16.37 -1.06 -21.80
C SER A 77 -15.43 -1.13 -20.61
N LYS A 78 -14.15 -1.42 -20.87
CA LYS A 78 -13.07 -1.45 -19.86
C LYS A 78 -12.84 -0.10 -19.19
N ASP A 79 -13.23 1.00 -19.81
CA ASP A 79 -13.11 2.34 -19.22
C ASP A 79 -13.91 2.49 -17.91
N LYS A 80 -14.83 1.56 -17.62
CA LYS A 80 -15.57 1.48 -16.36
C LYS A 80 -14.84 0.71 -15.26
N ALA A 81 -13.68 0.13 -15.54
CA ALA A 81 -12.94 -0.65 -14.55
C ALA A 81 -12.54 0.17 -13.29
N PRO A 82 -12.12 1.44 -13.38
CA PRO A 82 -11.87 2.25 -12.18
C PRO A 82 -13.12 2.46 -11.31
N GLU A 83 -14.30 2.62 -11.93
CA GLU A 83 -15.57 2.75 -11.20
C GLU A 83 -15.92 1.45 -10.46
N LEU A 84 -15.77 0.31 -11.13
CA LEU A 84 -16.00 -1.01 -10.53
C LEU A 84 -15.02 -1.30 -9.39
N ALA A 85 -13.74 -0.99 -9.58
CA ALA A 85 -12.70 -1.11 -8.56
C ALA A 85 -13.02 -0.25 -7.34
N ARG A 86 -13.41 1.01 -7.54
CA ARG A 86 -13.82 1.90 -6.44
C ARG A 86 -15.03 1.33 -5.69
N LYS A 87 -16.03 0.82 -6.40
CA LYS A 87 -17.20 0.19 -5.77
C LYS A 87 -16.81 -1.04 -4.96
N PHE A 88 -15.93 -1.90 -5.50
CA PHE A 88 -15.37 -3.04 -4.77
C PHE A 88 -14.71 -2.58 -3.47
N ARG A 89 -13.85 -1.55 -3.54
CA ARG A 89 -13.12 -1.05 -2.38
C ARG A 89 -14.05 -0.45 -1.33
N VAL A 90 -15.02 0.36 -1.72
CA VAL A 90 -16.01 0.95 -0.80
C VAL A 90 -16.83 -0.12 -0.10
N LEU A 91 -17.25 -1.18 -0.82
CA LEU A 91 -18.04 -2.26 -0.24
C LEU A 91 -17.22 -3.23 0.62
N SER A 92 -15.94 -3.44 0.32
CA SER A 92 -15.05 -4.31 1.11
C SER A 92 -14.49 -3.61 2.35
N ARG A 93 -14.33 -2.28 2.31
CA ARG A 93 -13.69 -1.51 3.36
C ARG A 93 -14.64 -1.25 4.52
N GLU A 94 -14.18 -1.55 5.73
CA GLU A 94 -14.91 -1.33 6.99
C GLU A 94 -14.35 -0.14 7.78
N ARG A 95 -13.05 0.12 7.62
CA ARG A 95 -12.37 1.21 8.31
C ARG A 95 -11.28 1.78 7.43
N LEU A 96 -11.15 3.09 7.42
CA LEU A 96 -10.00 3.83 6.90
C LEU A 96 -9.86 5.11 7.71
N ARG A 97 -8.73 5.28 8.37
CA ARG A 97 -8.39 6.49 9.12
C ARG A 97 -6.88 6.61 9.30
N LEU A 98 -6.39 7.80 9.52
CA LEU A 98 -5.00 7.99 9.94
C LEU A 98 -4.80 7.52 11.38
N PHE A 99 -3.62 6.99 11.65
CA PHE A 99 -3.18 6.83 13.03
C PHE A 99 -3.00 8.21 13.71
N PRO A 100 -3.05 8.27 15.06
CA PRO A 100 -2.84 9.52 15.79
C PRO A 100 -1.52 10.21 15.42
N CYS A 101 -1.50 11.53 15.38
CA CYS A 101 -0.34 12.38 15.09
C CYS A 101 0.26 12.27 13.69
N VAL A 102 -0.25 11.41 12.79
CA VAL A 102 0.33 11.21 11.45
C VAL A 102 0.26 12.47 10.61
N LYS A 103 -0.91 13.11 10.53
CA LYS A 103 -1.09 14.32 9.69
C LYS A 103 -0.18 15.46 10.14
N GLU A 104 -0.11 15.69 11.45
CA GLU A 104 0.77 16.69 12.07
C GLU A 104 2.24 16.34 11.82
N MET A 105 2.62 15.07 11.99
CA MET A 105 3.99 14.60 11.75
C MET A 105 4.44 14.88 10.31
N LEU A 106 3.64 14.50 9.32
CA LEU A 106 3.95 14.73 7.91
C LEU A 106 4.07 16.23 7.60
N ALA A 107 3.18 17.05 8.17
CA ALA A 107 3.22 18.51 8.01
C ALA A 107 4.49 19.12 8.63
N GLU A 108 4.86 18.72 9.84
CA GLU A 108 6.04 19.24 10.54
C GLU A 108 7.35 18.79 9.85
N LEU A 109 7.43 17.55 9.36
CA LEU A 109 8.57 17.08 8.56
C LEU A 109 8.74 17.93 7.29
N LYS A 110 7.66 18.21 6.56
CA LYS A 110 7.75 19.09 5.39
C LYS A 110 8.17 20.51 5.74
N GLN A 111 7.63 21.08 6.83
CA GLN A 111 7.99 22.42 7.29
C GLN A 111 9.47 22.51 7.69
N SER A 112 10.05 21.44 8.22
CA SER A 112 11.48 21.36 8.56
C SER A 112 12.40 21.13 7.36
N GLY A 113 11.84 21.03 6.14
CA GLY A 113 12.60 20.82 4.91
C GLY A 113 12.92 19.36 4.60
N ALA A 114 12.36 18.40 5.34
CA ALA A 114 12.52 16.98 5.05
C ALA A 114 11.82 16.58 3.75
N GLY A 115 12.40 15.65 3.01
CA GLY A 115 11.73 14.94 1.94
C GLY A 115 10.78 13.87 2.53
N VAL A 116 9.53 13.84 2.07
CA VAL A 116 8.51 12.89 2.53
C VAL A 116 7.98 12.11 1.34
N TYR A 117 8.17 10.80 1.34
CA TYR A 117 7.83 9.91 0.23
C TYR A 117 6.98 8.74 0.70
N LEU A 118 6.12 8.23 -0.16
CA LEU A 118 5.33 7.02 0.08
C LEU A 118 5.85 5.88 -0.80
N VAL A 119 6.06 4.70 -0.20
CA VAL A 119 6.45 3.46 -0.90
C VAL A 119 5.64 2.31 -0.32
N SER A 120 4.55 1.93 -0.99
CA SER A 120 3.56 1.00 -0.44
C SER A 120 3.33 -0.21 -1.34
N ASN A 121 3.29 -1.41 -0.74
CA ASN A 121 2.75 -2.62 -1.36
C ASN A 121 1.23 -2.50 -1.39
N ALA A 122 0.69 -2.02 -2.51
CA ALA A 122 -0.71 -1.66 -2.62
C ALA A 122 -1.22 -1.62 -4.07
N GLN A 123 -2.54 -1.53 -4.23
CA GLN A 123 -3.19 -1.40 -5.51
C GLN A 123 -3.58 0.06 -5.78
N SER A 124 -3.01 0.65 -6.81
CA SER A 124 -3.19 2.08 -7.13
C SER A 124 -4.65 2.46 -7.42
N CYS A 125 -5.44 1.52 -7.97
CA CYS A 125 -6.87 1.70 -8.21
C CYS A 125 -7.71 1.94 -6.94
N PHE A 126 -7.14 1.69 -5.75
CA PHE A 126 -7.74 2.00 -4.45
C PHE A 126 -6.99 3.12 -3.73
N THR A 127 -5.66 2.97 -3.68
CA THR A 127 -4.79 3.76 -2.80
C THR A 127 -4.81 5.25 -3.14
N ARG A 128 -4.93 5.61 -4.43
CA ARG A 128 -4.97 7.02 -4.84
C ARG A 128 -6.17 7.75 -4.24
N ASP A 129 -7.37 7.17 -4.37
CA ASP A 129 -8.60 7.74 -3.81
C ASP A 129 -8.55 7.79 -2.26
N GLU A 130 -7.94 6.77 -1.63
CA GLU A 130 -7.82 6.71 -0.16
C GLU A 130 -6.83 7.74 0.40
N LEU A 131 -5.76 8.05 -0.30
CA LEU A 131 -4.86 9.15 0.08
C LEU A 131 -5.57 10.51 0.02
N ASP A 132 -6.45 10.70 -0.98
CA ASP A 132 -7.26 11.92 -1.10
C ASP A 132 -8.33 11.99 0.00
N GLU A 133 -9.02 10.87 0.30
CA GLU A 133 -9.99 10.77 1.40
C GLU A 133 -9.35 11.08 2.76
N LEU A 134 -8.12 10.61 2.98
CA LEU A 134 -7.33 10.88 4.19
C LEU A 134 -6.73 12.30 4.20
N GLU A 135 -6.84 13.05 3.11
CA GLU A 135 -6.30 14.40 2.92
C GLU A 135 -4.77 14.47 3.11
N ILE A 136 -4.05 13.42 2.70
CA ILE A 136 -2.59 13.35 2.80
C ILE A 136 -1.86 13.22 1.45
N SER A 137 -2.58 13.09 0.34
CA SER A 137 -1.98 12.95 -1.01
C SER A 137 -0.99 14.08 -1.33
N GLY A 138 -1.32 15.33 -1.00
CA GLY A 138 -0.46 16.51 -1.18
C GLY A 138 0.68 16.65 -0.15
N MET A 139 0.76 15.75 0.83
CA MET A 139 1.81 15.81 1.85
C MET A 139 3.10 15.11 1.42
N PHE A 140 3.06 14.29 0.38
CA PHE A 140 4.23 13.59 -0.13
C PHE A 140 4.91 14.38 -1.26
N ASN A 141 6.26 14.36 -1.27
CA ASN A 141 7.08 14.82 -2.38
C ASN A 141 7.05 13.85 -3.56
N GLY A 142 6.74 12.58 -3.27
CA GLY A 142 6.58 11.55 -4.27
C GLY A 142 5.91 10.29 -3.72
N ILE A 143 5.27 9.54 -4.61
CA ILE A 143 4.51 8.33 -4.28
C ILE A 143 4.93 7.23 -5.25
N VAL A 144 5.23 6.05 -4.72
CA VAL A 144 5.45 4.79 -5.43
C VAL A 144 4.51 3.74 -4.85
N ILE A 145 3.71 3.14 -5.70
CA ILE A 145 2.77 2.06 -5.36
C ILE A 145 3.17 0.83 -6.16
N SER A 146 3.30 -0.33 -5.53
CA SER A 146 3.81 -1.56 -6.14
C SER A 146 3.09 -1.95 -7.42
N SER A 147 1.76 -1.83 -7.48
CA SER A 147 0.98 -2.15 -8.67
C SER A 147 1.24 -1.23 -9.87
N GLU A 148 1.75 0.00 -9.65
CA GLU A 148 2.13 0.92 -10.73
C GLU A 148 3.50 0.60 -11.32
N VAL A 149 4.38 0.01 -10.52
CA VAL A 149 5.78 -0.26 -10.91
C VAL A 149 6.05 -1.74 -11.17
N GLY A 150 5.09 -2.61 -10.84
CA GLY A 150 5.15 -4.04 -11.13
C GLY A 150 6.02 -4.85 -10.18
N VAL A 151 6.48 -4.28 -9.07
CA VAL A 151 7.32 -4.94 -8.07
C VAL A 151 6.97 -4.49 -6.67
N GLU A 152 7.02 -5.41 -5.70
CA GLU A 152 6.69 -5.17 -4.30
C GLU A 152 7.90 -5.35 -3.37
N LYS A 153 7.86 -4.70 -2.19
CA LYS A 153 8.77 -4.97 -1.08
C LYS A 153 8.63 -6.44 -0.65
N PRO A 154 9.68 -7.09 -0.16
CA PRO A 154 11.02 -6.56 0.14
C PRO A 154 12.01 -6.58 -1.04
N HIS A 155 11.56 -6.74 -2.30
CA HIS A 155 12.46 -6.78 -3.44
C HIS A 155 13.21 -5.46 -3.61
N SER A 156 14.53 -5.53 -3.85
CA SER A 156 15.41 -4.34 -3.94
C SER A 156 15.01 -3.36 -5.03
N GLU A 157 14.43 -3.85 -6.13
CA GLU A 157 14.05 -3.06 -7.29
C GLU A 157 13.05 -1.92 -6.95
N ILE A 158 12.15 -2.10 -5.98
CA ILE A 158 11.22 -1.03 -5.61
C ILE A 158 11.98 0.15 -4.97
N PHE A 159 13.07 -0.14 -4.23
CA PHE A 159 13.93 0.89 -3.65
C PHE A 159 14.77 1.58 -4.73
N ASP A 160 15.29 0.83 -5.73
CA ASP A 160 15.97 1.40 -6.90
C ASP A 160 15.05 2.38 -7.64
N ILE A 161 13.79 1.98 -7.87
CA ILE A 161 12.80 2.80 -8.56
C ILE A 161 12.54 4.11 -7.81
N VAL A 162 12.30 4.06 -6.50
CA VAL A 162 12.01 5.28 -5.73
C VAL A 162 13.20 6.21 -5.67
N LEU A 163 14.42 5.68 -5.43
CA LEU A 163 15.62 6.49 -5.40
C LEU A 163 15.92 7.15 -6.75
N ALA A 164 15.82 6.40 -7.83
CA ALA A 164 16.04 6.92 -9.19
C ALA A 164 14.98 7.95 -9.59
N LYS A 165 13.70 7.65 -9.33
CA LYS A 165 12.56 8.52 -9.70
C LYS A 165 12.65 9.90 -9.06
N PHE A 166 13.13 9.97 -7.82
CA PHE A 166 13.16 11.23 -7.06
C PHE A 166 14.59 11.75 -6.82
N SER A 167 15.60 11.13 -7.46
CA SER A 167 17.02 11.52 -7.34
C SER A 167 17.49 11.54 -5.88
N LEU A 168 17.15 10.50 -5.11
CA LEU A 168 17.51 10.37 -3.71
C LEU A 168 18.82 9.58 -3.53
N CYS A 169 19.60 9.95 -2.51
CA CYS A 169 20.71 9.17 -2.02
C CYS A 169 20.24 8.27 -0.87
N LYS A 170 20.52 6.96 -0.92
CA LYS A 170 20.04 6.03 0.09
C LYS A 170 20.56 6.35 1.50
N ASP A 171 21.78 6.89 1.60
CA ASP A 171 22.41 7.23 2.89
C ASP A 171 21.71 8.42 3.59
N ASP A 172 20.97 9.23 2.82
CA ASP A 172 20.13 10.31 3.30
C ASP A 172 18.67 9.89 3.53
N CYS A 173 18.38 8.59 3.40
CA CYS A 173 17.02 8.04 3.52
C CYS A 173 16.85 7.24 4.81
N VAL A 174 15.65 7.31 5.36
CA VAL A 174 15.13 6.46 6.44
C VAL A 174 13.83 5.86 6.00
N TYR A 175 13.73 4.53 6.02
CA TYR A 175 12.49 3.83 5.72
C TYR A 175 11.66 3.63 7.01
N VAL A 176 10.37 3.90 6.95
CA VAL A 176 9.45 3.82 8.10
C VAL A 176 8.31 2.88 7.76
N GLY A 177 8.15 1.80 8.54
CA GLY A 177 7.12 0.81 8.26
C GLY A 177 6.74 -0.04 9.47
N ASN A 178 5.68 -0.83 9.30
CA ASN A 178 5.11 -1.70 10.33
C ASN A 178 5.30 -3.19 10.06
N ASP A 179 5.88 -3.57 8.93
CA ASP A 179 6.10 -4.97 8.58
C ASP A 179 7.60 -5.33 8.65
N LEU A 180 7.93 -6.36 9.46
CA LEU A 180 9.32 -6.80 9.62
C LEU A 180 9.90 -7.41 8.36
N HIS A 181 9.08 -8.08 7.55
CA HIS A 181 9.55 -8.73 6.32
C HIS A 181 9.62 -7.72 5.16
N ASP A 182 8.53 -7.03 4.87
CA ASP A 182 8.45 -6.20 3.69
C ASP A 182 9.20 -4.87 3.86
N ASP A 183 9.06 -4.24 5.03
CA ASP A 183 9.64 -2.93 5.29
C ASP A 183 11.06 -3.02 5.86
N VAL A 184 11.20 -3.70 7.01
CA VAL A 184 12.47 -3.67 7.75
C VAL A 184 13.53 -4.53 7.06
N LEU A 185 13.21 -5.79 6.74
CA LEU A 185 14.16 -6.67 6.06
C LEU A 185 14.55 -6.11 4.69
N GLY A 186 13.56 -5.68 3.90
CA GLY A 186 13.79 -5.13 2.57
C GLY A 186 14.70 -3.90 2.59
N ALA A 187 14.36 -2.90 3.42
CA ALA A 187 15.16 -1.68 3.50
C ALA A 187 16.54 -1.89 4.15
N ASN A 188 16.65 -2.74 5.19
CA ASN A 188 17.94 -3.11 5.79
C ASN A 188 18.86 -3.81 4.79
N ALA A 189 18.33 -4.78 4.02
CA ALA A 189 19.10 -5.50 2.99
C ALA A 189 19.55 -4.57 1.88
N TYR A 190 18.78 -3.53 1.59
CA TYR A 190 19.15 -2.47 0.64
C TYR A 190 20.20 -1.49 1.21
N GLY A 191 20.40 -1.49 2.53
CA GLY A 191 21.37 -0.65 3.24
C GLY A 191 20.80 0.70 3.70
N MET A 192 19.49 0.83 3.83
CA MET A 192 18.83 1.98 4.45
C MET A 192 18.69 1.81 5.96
N ARG A 193 18.64 2.92 6.68
CA ARG A 193 18.19 2.94 8.08
C ARG A 193 16.67 2.72 8.12
N THR A 194 16.21 2.05 9.17
CA THR A 194 14.79 1.70 9.33
C THR A 194 14.22 2.18 10.65
N VAL A 195 12.97 2.60 10.64
CA VAL A 195 12.13 2.83 11.81
C VAL A 195 10.96 1.86 11.75
N TYR A 196 10.84 1.01 12.76
CA TYR A 196 9.75 0.05 12.89
C TYR A 196 8.75 0.52 13.93
N ILE A 197 7.47 0.44 13.58
CA ILE A 197 6.35 0.60 14.50
C ILE A 197 5.48 -0.65 14.44
N GLU A 198 5.27 -1.30 15.59
CA GLU A 198 4.34 -2.42 15.67
C GLU A 198 2.91 -1.92 15.80
N THR A 199 2.00 -2.43 14.97
CA THR A 199 0.58 -2.13 15.00
C THR A 199 -0.24 -3.43 14.91
N GLU A 200 -1.56 -3.34 15.06
CA GLU A 200 -2.46 -4.50 14.89
C GLU A 200 -2.41 -5.12 13.49
N GLN A 201 -1.86 -4.38 12.52
CA GLN A 201 -1.73 -4.83 11.13
C GLN A 201 -0.34 -5.38 10.80
N SER A 202 0.57 -5.39 11.77
CA SER A 202 1.91 -5.96 11.60
C SER A 202 1.85 -7.46 11.43
N GLY A 203 2.62 -7.99 10.46
CA GLY A 203 2.77 -9.42 10.26
C GLY A 203 3.51 -10.09 11.42
N SER A 204 3.24 -11.37 11.65
CA SER A 204 3.97 -12.17 12.63
C SER A 204 4.97 -13.08 11.92
N TYR A 205 6.25 -12.91 12.21
CA TYR A 205 7.36 -13.61 11.56
C TYR A 205 8.32 -14.21 12.60
N PRO A 206 7.92 -15.25 13.34
CA PRO A 206 8.70 -15.80 14.46
C PRO A 206 10.09 -16.34 14.05
N GLU A 207 10.26 -16.71 12.78
CA GLU A 207 11.53 -17.22 12.25
C GLU A 207 12.42 -16.12 11.65
N LEU A 208 11.96 -14.85 11.65
CA LEU A 208 12.68 -13.76 11.02
C LEU A 208 13.59 -13.07 12.04
N ASP A 209 14.91 -13.23 11.86
CA ASP A 209 15.93 -12.54 12.65
C ASP A 209 16.32 -11.23 11.94
N VAL A 210 15.50 -10.20 12.14
CA VAL A 210 15.75 -8.86 11.58
C VAL A 210 15.61 -7.80 12.68
N ILE A 211 16.57 -6.89 12.74
CA ILE A 211 16.60 -5.81 13.74
C ILE A 211 16.49 -4.47 13.01
N PRO A 212 15.44 -3.66 13.30
CA PRO A 212 15.34 -2.31 12.76
C PRO A 212 16.43 -1.41 13.37
N THR A 213 16.82 -0.34 12.65
CA THR A 213 17.73 0.67 13.20
C THR A 213 17.13 1.35 14.43
N TYR A 214 15.82 1.61 14.36
CA TYR A 214 15.03 2.16 15.48
C TYR A 214 13.69 1.42 15.57
N ALA A 215 13.22 1.23 16.80
CA ALA A 215 11.85 0.75 17.06
C ALA A 215 11.14 1.76 17.96
N VAL A 216 9.89 2.07 17.62
CA VAL A 216 9.07 3.03 18.37
C VAL A 216 7.82 2.34 18.91
N LYS A 217 7.27 2.86 20.01
CA LYS A 217 6.12 2.26 20.68
C LYS A 217 4.77 2.71 20.10
N ASP A 218 4.73 3.94 19.62
CA ASP A 218 3.53 4.58 19.09
C ASP A 218 3.88 5.70 18.10
N HIS A 219 2.86 6.26 17.46
CA HIS A 219 3.01 7.33 16.47
C HIS A 219 3.49 8.66 17.07
N GLY A 220 3.27 8.89 18.36
CA GLY A 220 3.83 10.05 19.07
C GLY A 220 5.34 9.96 19.24
N ASP A 221 5.84 8.76 19.58
CA ASP A 221 7.27 8.49 19.67
C ASP A 221 7.93 8.47 18.27
N MET A 222 7.22 7.93 17.26
CA MET A 222 7.64 7.99 15.86
C MET A 222 7.83 9.44 15.42
N LYS A 223 6.86 10.32 15.65
CA LYS A 223 6.93 11.74 15.33
C LYS A 223 8.16 12.41 15.97
N LYS A 224 8.37 12.22 17.29
CA LYS A 224 9.53 12.79 18.02
C LYS A 224 10.86 12.32 17.42
N LEU A 225 10.97 11.01 17.16
CA LEU A 225 12.17 10.42 16.57
C LEU A 225 12.47 11.03 15.20
N LEU A 226 11.51 11.01 14.28
CA LEU A 226 11.73 11.47 12.90
C LEU A 226 12.09 12.97 12.85
N LEU A 227 11.47 13.80 13.68
CA LEU A 227 11.84 15.21 13.80
C LEU A 227 13.26 15.41 14.38
N SER A 228 13.73 14.50 15.23
CA SER A 228 15.09 14.57 15.79
C SER A 228 16.18 14.08 14.82
N LEU A 229 15.82 13.27 13.82
CA LEU A 229 16.74 12.76 12.79
C LEU A 229 16.92 13.75 11.62
N ASN A 230 16.02 14.72 11.47
CA ASN A 230 16.07 15.71 10.40
C ASN A 230 16.89 16.93 10.81
#